data_f856ba132fac02d8e14cb54bea126781
#
_entry.id   f856ba132fac02d8e14cb54bea126781
#
_cell.length_a   1.000
_cell.length_b   1.000
_cell.length_c   1.000
_cell.angle_alpha   90.00
_cell.angle_beta   90.00
_cell.angle_gamma   90.00
#
_symmetry.space_group_name_H-M   'P 1'
#
loop_
_entity.id
_entity.type
_entity.pdbx_description
1 polymer ?
#
loop_
_entity_poly.entity_id
_entity_poly.type
_entity_poly.pdbx_seq_one_letter_code
_entity_poly.pdbx_strand_id
1 'polypeptide(L)'
;SFPTRRSSDLIDREAMMRIIEDVFRGMLNKKFETDTDDFIDIIVNVDKGDFEIYHNRTVVEDDELTDPLRQIKLSDAIKIEPDFEVGEEVNEELRIESFGRRDILALRQNLQTKVSEYEKENIFQKYKEKVGEIITAEVAHVWKREIVVIDDENIELILPKAEQIPADIYKKGDTIRAIVKSVENVNGSPVVTLSRTSEIFLQRLLEAEVPEIYDGLITVKKIVREPGQRAKIAVESYDDRIDPVGACVGMKGTRIHGIVRELRNENIDVINWTANPTLLISRALSPAKITNIVFSSDNTMANVYMENDQISLAIGKGGYNIKLAGKLTGYEIDVYRNSEANSAEEDVDLQEFADEIDQWVIDSLIKMGCDTAKNVLSYSPEDVASRADLEIETVKDVFRILKAEFEQDAD
;
A
#
# COMPACT_ATOMS: atom_id res chain seq x y z
N SER A 1 43.30 -9.02 2.66
CA SER A 1 42.79 -7.68 2.28
C SER A 1 41.29 -7.65 2.58
N PHE A 2 40.89 -6.75 3.45
CA PHE A 2 39.51 -6.46 3.76
C PHE A 2 38.79 -5.95 2.50
N PRO A 3 37.47 -6.16 2.37
CA PRO A 3 36.71 -5.67 1.24
C PRO A 3 36.85 -4.15 1.10
N THR A 4 36.91 -3.70 -0.13
CA THR A 4 37.13 -2.32 -0.54
C THR A 4 36.14 -1.36 0.11
N ARG A 5 36.59 -0.16 0.42
CA ARG A 5 36.01 1.01 1.11
C ARG A 5 34.48 1.31 0.95
N ARG A 6 33.70 0.52 0.21
CA ARG A 6 32.27 0.77 -0.06
C ARG A 6 31.29 -0.01 0.82
N SER A 7 31.70 -1.10 1.48
CA SER A 7 30.82 -1.85 2.41
C SER A 7 31.05 -1.48 3.88
N SER A 8 32.17 -0.81 4.21
CA SER A 8 32.50 -0.46 5.59
C SER A 8 31.71 0.74 6.15
N ASP A 9 31.09 1.54 5.28
CA ASP A 9 30.34 2.74 5.71
C ASP A 9 28.90 2.40 6.20
N LEU A 10 28.43 1.18 5.93
CA LEU A 10 27.09 0.70 6.33
C LEU A 10 27.09 -0.08 7.64
N ILE A 11 28.25 -0.44 8.17
CA ILE A 11 28.36 -1.19 9.43
C ILE A 11 28.94 -0.28 10.50
N ASP A 12 28.16 -0.07 11.56
CA ASP A 12 28.64 0.65 12.72
C ASP A 12 29.83 -0.10 13.36
N ARG A 13 30.79 0.68 13.87
CA ARG A 13 32.01 0.17 14.48
C ARG A 13 31.75 -0.85 15.59
N GLU A 14 30.78 -0.57 16.45
CA GLU A 14 30.41 -1.48 17.54
C GLU A 14 29.84 -2.80 17.01
N ALA A 15 29.03 -2.74 15.93
CA ALA A 15 28.48 -3.92 15.31
C ALA A 15 29.58 -4.79 14.65
N MET A 16 30.57 -4.15 14.00
CA MET A 16 31.71 -4.86 13.43
C MET A 16 32.51 -5.59 14.52
N MET A 17 32.74 -4.95 15.66
CA MET A 17 33.42 -5.58 16.80
C MET A 17 32.67 -6.81 17.28
N ARG A 18 31.36 -6.70 17.49
CA ARG A 18 30.50 -7.84 17.91
C ARG A 18 30.55 -8.98 16.90
N ILE A 19 30.45 -8.68 15.62
CA ILE A 19 30.52 -9.72 14.56
C ILE A 19 31.86 -10.45 14.59
N ILE A 20 32.95 -9.73 14.76
CA ILE A 20 34.30 -10.32 14.85
C ILE A 20 34.40 -11.19 16.08
N GLU A 21 33.99 -10.69 17.25
CA GLU A 21 33.99 -11.45 18.50
C GLU A 21 33.17 -12.73 18.37
N ASP A 22 31.91 -12.67 17.87
CA ASP A 22 31.04 -13.82 17.69
C ASP A 22 31.62 -14.87 16.77
N VAL A 23 32.26 -14.46 15.67
CA VAL A 23 32.86 -15.40 14.72
C VAL A 23 34.10 -16.09 15.32
N PHE A 24 34.91 -15.35 16.08
CA PHE A 24 36.05 -15.94 16.78
C PHE A 24 35.60 -16.87 17.92
N ARG A 25 34.61 -16.47 18.73
CA ARG A 25 34.03 -17.33 19.77
C ARG A 25 33.50 -18.64 19.19
N GLY A 26 32.71 -18.54 18.09
CA GLY A 26 32.19 -19.74 17.42
C GLY A 26 33.27 -20.66 16.85
N MET A 27 34.42 -20.13 16.39
CA MET A 27 35.55 -20.94 15.96
C MET A 27 36.28 -21.61 17.16
N LEU A 28 36.47 -20.86 18.23
CA LEU A 28 37.16 -21.35 19.43
C LEU A 28 36.33 -22.41 20.15
N ASN A 29 35.02 -22.21 20.28
CA ASN A 29 34.10 -23.20 20.83
C ASN A 29 34.16 -24.52 20.04
N LYS A 30 34.22 -24.45 18.73
CA LYS A 30 34.36 -25.61 17.85
C LYS A 30 35.73 -26.31 18.06
N LYS A 31 36.81 -25.51 18.21
CA LYS A 31 38.16 -26.03 18.41
C LYS A 31 38.32 -26.71 19.75
N PHE A 32 37.72 -26.17 20.81
CA PHE A 32 37.78 -26.68 22.15
C PHE A 32 36.65 -27.67 22.50
N GLU A 33 35.76 -27.94 21.51
CA GLU A 33 34.60 -28.85 21.68
C GLU A 33 33.72 -28.48 22.89
N THR A 34 33.48 -27.18 23.11
CA THR A 34 32.75 -26.67 24.25
C THR A 34 31.66 -25.69 23.78
N ASP A 35 30.57 -25.61 24.58
CA ASP A 35 29.49 -24.64 24.38
C ASP A 35 29.63 -23.39 25.27
N THR A 36 30.69 -23.34 26.12
CA THR A 36 30.98 -22.23 27.02
C THR A 36 32.28 -21.56 26.65
N ASP A 37 32.30 -20.22 26.71
CA ASP A 37 33.42 -19.37 26.30
C ASP A 37 33.91 -18.41 27.40
N ASP A 38 33.55 -18.69 28.64
CA ASP A 38 33.89 -17.89 29.83
C ASP A 38 35.39 -17.84 30.15
N PHE A 39 36.17 -18.69 29.50
CA PHE A 39 37.64 -18.76 29.63
C PHE A 39 38.38 -18.11 28.45
N ILE A 40 37.67 -17.40 27.55
CA ILE A 40 38.25 -16.77 26.38
C ILE A 40 37.90 -15.28 26.34
N ASP A 41 38.91 -14.43 26.29
CA ASP A 41 38.78 -13.02 26.05
C ASP A 41 39.25 -12.65 24.64
N ILE A 42 38.43 -11.88 23.92
CA ILE A 42 38.74 -11.39 22.57
C ILE A 42 38.70 -9.87 22.60
N ILE A 43 39.84 -9.26 22.32
CA ILE A 43 40.00 -7.80 22.26
C ILE A 43 40.17 -7.41 20.81
N VAL A 44 39.20 -6.68 20.26
CA VAL A 44 39.22 -6.23 18.87
C VAL A 44 39.55 -4.74 18.82
N ASN A 45 40.62 -4.39 18.12
CA ASN A 45 41.02 -3.01 17.82
C ASN A 45 40.75 -2.67 16.37
N VAL A 46 39.56 -2.11 16.10
CA VAL A 46 39.13 -1.77 14.74
C VAL A 46 40.00 -0.67 14.10
N ASP A 47 40.52 0.28 14.90
CA ASP A 47 41.35 1.37 14.39
C ASP A 47 42.70 0.90 13.84
N LYS A 48 43.26 -0.08 14.49
CA LYS A 48 44.52 -0.72 14.04
C LYS A 48 44.30 -1.86 13.07
N GLY A 49 43.05 -2.37 12.97
CA GLY A 49 42.71 -3.58 12.22
C GLY A 49 43.36 -4.82 12.81
N ASP A 50 43.52 -4.85 14.12
CA ASP A 50 44.21 -5.90 14.90
C ASP A 50 43.26 -6.47 15.96
N PHE A 51 43.55 -7.65 16.44
CA PHE A 51 42.82 -8.30 17.50
C PHE A 51 43.73 -9.21 18.30
N GLU A 52 43.44 -9.38 19.57
CA GLU A 52 44.14 -10.22 20.52
C GLU A 52 43.15 -11.22 21.15
N ILE A 53 43.58 -12.46 21.26
CA ILE A 53 42.77 -13.53 21.90
C ILE A 53 43.54 -14.04 23.07
N TYR A 54 42.88 -14.05 24.24
CA TYR A 54 43.46 -14.58 25.46
C TYR A 54 42.67 -15.79 25.95
N HIS A 55 43.41 -16.83 26.32
CA HIS A 55 42.90 -18.01 27.02
C HIS A 55 43.18 -17.82 28.49
N ASN A 56 42.14 -17.61 29.27
CA ASN A 56 42.23 -17.38 30.71
C ASN A 56 42.08 -18.70 31.46
N ARG A 57 43.08 -19.05 32.27
CA ARG A 57 43.07 -20.27 33.06
C ARG A 57 43.51 -19.97 34.47
N THR A 58 42.87 -20.65 35.45
CA THR A 58 43.27 -20.55 36.86
C THR A 58 44.34 -21.58 37.18
N VAL A 59 45.39 -21.13 37.86
CA VAL A 59 46.47 -22.01 38.32
C VAL A 59 45.98 -22.93 39.45
N VAL A 60 46.16 -24.23 39.27
CA VAL A 60 45.80 -25.24 40.28
C VAL A 60 47.01 -26.11 40.59
N GLU A 61 47.00 -26.82 41.73
CA GLU A 61 48.03 -27.82 42.02
C GLU A 61 48.02 -28.91 40.93
N ASP A 62 49.19 -29.52 40.67
CA ASP A 62 49.35 -30.47 39.58
C ASP A 62 48.42 -31.69 39.68
N ASP A 63 48.01 -32.06 40.91
CA ASP A 63 47.13 -33.18 41.22
C ASP A 63 45.62 -32.78 41.23
N GLU A 64 45.31 -31.49 41.19
CA GLU A 64 43.92 -30.95 41.28
C GLU A 64 43.34 -30.56 39.93
N LEU A 65 44.06 -30.79 38.83
CA LEU A 65 43.55 -30.45 37.48
C LEU A 65 42.31 -31.26 37.11
N THR A 66 41.14 -30.64 37.07
CA THR A 66 39.88 -31.28 36.71
C THR A 66 39.38 -30.82 35.32
N ASP A 67 39.61 -29.57 34.94
CA ASP A 67 39.20 -28.99 33.67
C ASP A 67 40.39 -28.30 32.96
N PRO A 68 41.02 -28.95 31.99
CA PRO A 68 42.15 -28.37 31.25
C PRO A 68 41.83 -27.08 30.46
N LEU A 69 40.55 -26.80 30.20
CA LEU A 69 40.14 -25.58 29.49
C LEU A 69 40.14 -24.35 30.39
N ARG A 70 39.85 -24.53 31.70
CA ARG A 70 39.77 -23.45 32.69
C ARG A 70 40.89 -23.41 33.67
N GLN A 71 41.68 -24.50 33.73
CA GLN A 71 42.72 -24.66 34.72
C GLN A 71 44.05 -24.99 34.07
N ILE A 72 45.16 -24.55 34.66
CA ILE A 72 46.51 -24.86 34.27
C ILE A 72 47.28 -25.37 35.48
N LYS A 73 48.13 -26.38 35.30
CA LYS A 73 49.01 -26.87 36.34
C LYS A 73 50.04 -25.83 36.76
N LEU A 74 50.32 -25.75 38.04
CA LEU A 74 51.36 -24.89 38.57
C LEU A 74 52.72 -25.10 37.87
N SER A 75 53.08 -26.34 37.59
CA SER A 75 54.31 -26.70 36.89
C SER A 75 54.39 -26.17 35.48
N ASP A 76 53.23 -25.95 34.80
CA ASP A 76 53.15 -25.37 33.45
C ASP A 76 53.00 -23.85 33.50
N ALA A 77 52.30 -23.29 34.47
CA ALA A 77 52.17 -21.86 34.70
C ALA A 77 53.53 -21.20 34.99
N ILE A 78 54.36 -21.81 35.80
CA ILE A 78 55.72 -21.34 36.13
C ILE A 78 56.64 -21.29 34.87
N LYS A 79 56.36 -22.08 33.85
CA LYS A 79 57.12 -22.00 32.58
C LYS A 79 56.74 -20.74 31.75
N ILE A 80 55.57 -20.20 31.98
CA ILE A 80 55.11 -18.96 31.34
C ILE A 80 55.67 -17.77 32.11
N GLU A 81 55.42 -17.69 33.40
CA GLU A 81 56.03 -16.72 34.31
C GLU A 81 56.38 -17.38 35.64
N PRO A 82 57.62 -17.23 36.16
CA PRO A 82 58.10 -17.91 37.33
C PRO A 82 57.39 -17.55 38.65
N ASP A 83 56.66 -16.44 38.67
CA ASP A 83 56.07 -15.84 39.86
C ASP A 83 54.59 -16.24 40.07
N PHE A 84 54.01 -17.10 39.24
CA PHE A 84 52.63 -17.52 39.39
C PHE A 84 52.41 -18.41 40.62
N GLU A 85 51.34 -18.12 41.37
CA GLU A 85 50.90 -18.88 42.53
C GLU A 85 49.55 -19.61 42.26
N VAL A 86 49.25 -20.64 43.08
CA VAL A 86 47.96 -21.35 42.97
C VAL A 86 46.79 -20.41 43.28
N GLY A 87 45.80 -20.39 42.41
CA GLY A 87 44.63 -19.52 42.50
C GLY A 87 44.74 -18.25 41.65
N GLU A 88 45.86 -17.94 41.03
CA GLU A 88 46.02 -16.81 40.10
C GLU A 88 45.50 -17.15 38.71
N GLU A 89 45.12 -16.12 37.95
CA GLU A 89 44.68 -16.25 36.54
C GLU A 89 45.86 -16.05 35.61
N VAL A 90 46.03 -17.00 34.68
CA VAL A 90 47.02 -16.94 33.58
C VAL A 90 46.30 -16.59 32.31
N ASN A 91 46.66 -15.46 31.69
CA ASN A 91 46.16 -15.01 30.39
C ASN A 91 47.18 -15.38 29.32
N GLU A 92 46.94 -16.45 28.57
CA GLU A 92 47.81 -16.90 27.50
C GLU A 92 47.33 -16.36 26.15
N GLU A 93 48.16 -15.60 25.47
CA GLU A 93 47.84 -15.08 24.13
C GLU A 93 47.78 -16.20 23.09
N LEU A 94 46.62 -16.42 22.48
CA LEU A 94 46.45 -17.37 21.38
C LEU A 94 46.73 -16.67 20.03
N ARG A 95 47.89 -16.94 19.48
CA ARG A 95 48.28 -16.37 18.17
C ARG A 95 47.60 -17.09 17.02
N ILE A 96 47.10 -16.33 16.03
CA ILE A 96 46.43 -16.88 14.84
C ILE A 96 47.33 -17.88 14.08
N GLU A 97 48.64 -17.67 14.06
CA GLU A 97 49.55 -18.59 13.41
C GLU A 97 49.52 -20.01 13.98
N SER A 98 49.03 -20.18 15.23
CA SER A 98 48.81 -21.48 15.87
C SER A 98 47.59 -22.25 15.36
N PHE A 99 46.72 -21.58 14.58
CA PHE A 99 45.53 -22.21 13.99
C PHE A 99 45.87 -22.87 12.65
N GLY A 100 45.20 -23.96 12.35
CA GLY A 100 45.39 -24.65 11.06
C GLY A 100 44.85 -23.82 9.88
N ARG A 101 45.41 -24.04 8.69
CA ARG A 101 44.94 -23.37 7.46
C ARG A 101 43.45 -23.53 7.21
N ARG A 102 42.85 -24.66 7.63
CA ARG A 102 41.40 -24.93 7.49
C ARG A 102 40.61 -24.04 8.40
N ASP A 103 41.04 -23.83 9.64
CA ASP A 103 40.36 -22.99 10.63
C ASP A 103 40.37 -21.53 10.20
N ILE A 104 41.50 -21.04 9.67
CA ILE A 104 41.63 -19.67 9.13
C ILE A 104 40.72 -19.46 7.93
N LEU A 105 40.61 -20.44 7.02
CA LEU A 105 39.69 -20.37 5.88
C LEU A 105 38.23 -20.38 6.34
N ALA A 106 37.86 -21.24 7.30
CA ALA A 106 36.53 -21.29 7.88
C ALA A 106 36.17 -19.98 8.59
N LEU A 107 37.11 -19.43 9.39
CA LEU A 107 36.94 -18.12 10.03
C LEU A 107 36.63 -17.01 9.02
N ARG A 108 37.46 -16.93 7.96
CA ARG A 108 37.25 -15.94 6.91
C ARG A 108 35.89 -16.07 6.23
N GLN A 109 35.46 -17.29 5.93
CA GLN A 109 34.18 -17.57 5.31
C GLN A 109 33.01 -17.22 6.25
N ASN A 110 33.09 -17.60 7.50
CA ASN A 110 32.09 -17.27 8.51
C ASN A 110 31.98 -15.76 8.72
N LEU A 111 33.12 -15.05 8.77
CA LEU A 111 33.14 -13.60 8.89
C LEU A 111 32.45 -12.92 7.69
N GLN A 112 32.76 -13.37 6.46
CA GLN A 112 32.10 -12.85 5.26
C GLN A 112 30.58 -13.09 5.28
N THR A 113 30.17 -14.28 5.73
CA THR A 113 28.73 -14.63 5.86
C THR A 113 28.05 -13.74 6.88
N LYS A 114 28.62 -13.59 8.09
CA LYS A 114 28.06 -12.77 9.16
C LYS A 114 27.97 -11.27 8.80
N VAL A 115 29.03 -10.75 8.17
CA VAL A 115 29.01 -9.36 7.66
C VAL A 115 27.88 -9.17 6.63
N SER A 116 27.75 -10.12 5.68
CA SER A 116 26.68 -10.06 4.68
C SER A 116 25.28 -10.20 5.29
N GLU A 117 25.10 -11.07 6.29
CA GLU A 117 23.83 -11.19 7.03
C GLU A 117 23.47 -9.88 7.74
N TYR A 118 24.43 -9.24 8.39
CA TYR A 118 24.25 -7.97 9.09
C TYR A 118 23.93 -6.81 8.11
N GLU A 119 24.65 -6.73 6.98
CA GLU A 119 24.35 -5.74 5.93
C GLU A 119 22.93 -5.89 5.41
N LYS A 120 22.48 -7.13 5.16
CA LYS A 120 21.13 -7.43 4.70
C LYS A 120 20.07 -7.05 5.73
N GLU A 121 20.32 -7.35 7.00
CA GLU A 121 19.41 -6.98 8.08
C GLU A 121 19.30 -5.45 8.22
N ASN A 122 20.41 -4.73 8.14
CA ASN A 122 20.40 -3.26 8.17
C ASN A 122 19.62 -2.66 7.00
N ILE A 123 19.80 -3.19 5.78
CA ILE A 123 19.03 -2.76 4.61
C ILE A 123 17.54 -3.03 4.85
N PHE A 124 17.18 -4.20 5.38
CA PHE A 124 15.80 -4.56 5.67
C PHE A 124 15.16 -3.58 6.68
N GLN A 125 15.81 -3.32 7.80
CA GLN A 125 15.30 -2.41 8.82
C GLN A 125 15.20 -0.97 8.32
N LYS A 126 16.23 -0.47 7.65
CA LYS A 126 16.28 0.87 7.05
C LYS A 126 15.09 1.13 6.11
N TYR A 127 14.83 0.20 5.19
CA TYR A 127 13.74 0.38 4.23
C TYR A 127 12.37 0.02 4.81
N LYS A 128 12.30 -0.81 5.83
CA LYS A 128 11.07 -1.06 6.58
C LYS A 128 10.52 0.21 7.23
N GLU A 129 11.40 1.04 7.78
CA GLU A 129 11.03 2.34 8.34
C GLU A 129 10.59 3.34 7.26
N LYS A 130 11.12 3.21 6.03
CA LYS A 130 10.81 4.06 4.89
C LYS A 130 9.58 3.61 4.09
N VAL A 131 8.87 2.56 4.49
CA VAL A 131 7.66 2.13 3.80
C VAL A 131 6.62 3.25 3.77
N GLY A 132 6.14 3.59 2.57
CA GLY A 132 5.22 4.70 2.34
C GLY A 132 5.90 6.07 2.16
N GLU A 133 7.23 6.16 2.19
CA GLU A 133 7.97 7.40 1.90
C GLU A 133 8.42 7.44 0.43
N ILE A 134 8.52 8.67 -0.11
CA ILE A 134 9.09 8.88 -1.45
C ILE A 134 10.60 8.78 -1.35
N ILE A 135 11.16 7.99 -2.25
CA ILE A 135 12.59 7.96 -2.51
C ILE A 135 12.88 8.39 -3.94
N THR A 136 14.08 8.88 -4.13
CA THR A 136 14.64 9.20 -5.45
C THR A 136 15.80 8.25 -5.72
N ALA A 137 15.79 7.58 -6.85
CA ALA A 137 16.80 6.59 -7.21
C ALA A 137 17.14 6.66 -8.70
N GLU A 138 18.32 6.17 -9.09
CA GLU A 138 18.78 6.14 -10.46
C GLU A 138 18.54 4.78 -11.11
N VAL A 139 18.08 4.76 -12.35
CA VAL A 139 17.87 3.53 -13.13
C VAL A 139 19.19 2.86 -13.47
N ALA A 140 19.44 1.70 -12.90
CA ALA A 140 20.60 0.86 -13.19
C ALA A 140 20.34 -0.05 -14.40
N HIS A 141 19.20 -0.76 -14.39
CA HIS A 141 18.81 -1.70 -15.44
C HIS A 141 17.32 -1.64 -15.74
N VAL A 142 16.96 -1.73 -17.02
CA VAL A 142 15.58 -1.84 -17.48
C VAL A 142 15.37 -3.22 -18.07
N TRP A 143 14.58 -4.05 -17.38
CA TRP A 143 14.22 -5.38 -17.84
C TRP A 143 12.74 -5.44 -18.25
N LYS A 144 12.34 -6.50 -18.93
CA LYS A 144 10.98 -6.65 -19.46
C LYS A 144 9.91 -6.66 -18.34
N ARG A 145 10.25 -7.22 -17.18
CA ARG A 145 9.31 -7.39 -16.06
C ARG A 145 9.46 -6.38 -14.94
N GLU A 146 10.63 -5.73 -14.85
CA GLU A 146 10.98 -4.83 -13.75
C GLU A 146 12.07 -3.84 -14.17
N ILE A 147 12.16 -2.77 -13.40
CA ILE A 147 13.28 -1.81 -13.48
C ILE A 147 14.02 -1.93 -12.16
N VAL A 148 15.33 -2.12 -12.25
CA VAL A 148 16.23 -2.06 -11.11
C VAL A 148 16.79 -0.65 -11.01
N VAL A 149 16.60 -0.05 -9.86
CA VAL A 149 17.13 1.27 -9.55
C VAL A 149 18.09 1.16 -8.37
N ILE A 150 18.99 2.11 -8.26
CA ILE A 150 19.95 2.21 -7.16
C ILE A 150 19.77 3.54 -6.44
N ASP A 151 19.80 3.49 -5.12
CA ASP A 151 19.79 4.68 -4.28
C ASP A 151 21.19 5.33 -4.21
N ASP A 152 21.33 6.38 -3.42
CA ASP A 152 22.59 7.10 -3.17
C ASP A 152 23.65 6.25 -2.44
N GLU A 153 23.24 5.17 -1.77
CA GLU A 153 24.15 4.20 -1.11
C GLU A 153 24.47 2.97 -1.99
N ASN A 154 24.04 2.97 -3.25
CA ASN A 154 24.15 1.84 -4.19
C ASN A 154 23.37 0.58 -3.78
N ILE A 155 22.28 0.74 -3.04
CA ILE A 155 21.37 -0.36 -2.72
C ILE A 155 20.40 -0.56 -3.89
N GLU A 156 20.27 -1.80 -4.34
CA GLU A 156 19.35 -2.16 -5.41
C GLU A 156 17.90 -2.24 -4.91
N LEU A 157 17.02 -1.53 -5.61
CA LEU A 157 15.58 -1.48 -5.36
C LEU A 157 14.85 -1.87 -6.63
N ILE A 158 13.68 -2.48 -6.51
CA ILE A 158 12.96 -3.05 -7.64
C ILE A 158 11.65 -2.29 -7.86
N LEU A 159 11.42 -1.84 -9.10
CA LEU A 159 10.14 -1.30 -9.56
C LEU A 159 9.50 -2.29 -10.56
N PRO A 160 8.62 -3.20 -10.09
CA PRO A 160 7.95 -4.18 -10.93
C PRO A 160 7.09 -3.54 -12.01
N LYS A 161 6.86 -4.21 -13.12
CA LYS A 161 6.03 -3.70 -14.23
C LYS A 161 4.59 -3.33 -13.80
N ALA A 162 4.01 -4.09 -12.89
CA ALA A 162 2.69 -3.82 -12.31
C ALA A 162 2.64 -2.52 -11.48
N GLU A 163 3.78 -2.07 -10.95
CA GLU A 163 3.91 -0.88 -10.12
C GLU A 163 4.42 0.34 -10.91
N GLN A 164 4.58 0.22 -12.23
CA GLN A 164 4.92 1.31 -13.14
C GLN A 164 3.65 1.92 -13.71
N ILE A 165 3.64 3.25 -13.87
CA ILE A 165 2.60 3.91 -14.63
C ILE A 165 2.69 3.44 -16.09
N PRO A 166 1.60 3.10 -16.78
CA PRO A 166 1.66 2.56 -18.15
C PRO A 166 2.44 3.44 -19.15
N ALA A 167 2.45 4.74 -18.93
CA ALA A 167 3.17 5.73 -19.75
C ALA A 167 4.64 5.95 -19.31
N ASP A 168 5.10 5.27 -18.26
CA ASP A 168 6.50 5.38 -17.81
C ASP A 168 7.44 4.69 -18.80
N ILE A 169 8.36 5.48 -19.34
CA ILE A 169 9.46 5.00 -20.18
C ILE A 169 10.74 5.52 -19.57
N TYR A 170 11.57 4.60 -19.13
CA TYR A 170 12.86 4.91 -18.50
C TYR A 170 14.02 4.29 -19.23
N LYS A 171 15.17 4.95 -19.16
CA LYS A 171 16.45 4.48 -19.64
C LYS A 171 17.46 4.41 -18.49
N LYS A 172 18.52 3.66 -18.68
CA LYS A 172 19.63 3.63 -17.73
C LYS A 172 20.18 5.05 -17.50
N GLY A 173 20.36 5.43 -16.26
CA GLY A 173 20.81 6.75 -15.83
C GLY A 173 19.68 7.76 -15.57
N ASP A 174 18.41 7.41 -15.88
CA ASP A 174 17.29 8.28 -15.54
C ASP A 174 17.02 8.26 -14.04
N THR A 175 16.55 9.38 -13.51
CA THR A 175 16.11 9.48 -12.12
C THR A 175 14.64 9.15 -12.00
N ILE A 176 14.29 8.30 -11.03
CA ILE A 176 12.91 7.92 -10.72
C ILE A 176 12.57 8.36 -9.30
N ARG A 177 11.36 8.90 -9.13
CA ARG A 177 10.72 9.12 -7.84
C ARG A 177 9.63 8.07 -7.67
N ALA A 178 9.67 7.34 -6.56
CA ALA A 178 8.65 6.32 -6.23
C ALA A 178 8.55 6.17 -4.72
N ILE A 179 7.49 5.55 -4.24
CA ILE A 179 7.41 5.17 -2.82
C ILE A 179 8.00 3.79 -2.59
N VAL A 180 8.48 3.57 -1.39
CA VAL A 180 8.76 2.22 -0.90
C VAL A 180 7.41 1.55 -0.58
N LYS A 181 7.04 0.55 -1.37
CA LYS A 181 5.77 -0.17 -1.20
C LYS A 181 5.87 -1.24 -0.13
N SER A 182 6.89 -2.06 -0.22
CA SER A 182 7.14 -3.15 0.73
C SER A 182 8.61 -3.51 0.77
N VAL A 183 9.00 -4.13 1.89
CA VAL A 183 10.31 -4.75 2.06
C VAL A 183 10.07 -6.18 2.52
N GLU A 184 10.59 -7.13 1.78
CA GLU A 184 10.40 -8.55 2.03
C GLU A 184 11.74 -9.27 2.05
N ASN A 185 11.86 -10.30 2.88
CA ASN A 185 13.06 -11.14 2.89
C ASN A 185 12.84 -12.35 1.98
N VAL A 186 13.47 -12.33 0.82
CA VAL A 186 13.36 -13.41 -0.18
C VAL A 186 14.67 -14.17 -0.25
N ASN A 187 14.63 -15.46 0.08
CA ASN A 187 15.82 -16.33 0.09
C ASN A 187 17.00 -15.77 0.92
N GLY A 188 16.70 -15.14 2.05
CA GLY A 188 17.73 -14.55 2.92
C GLY A 188 18.34 -13.25 2.40
N SER A 189 17.68 -12.56 1.46
CA SER A 189 18.08 -11.25 0.98
C SER A 189 16.89 -10.28 0.99
N PRO A 190 17.05 -9.04 1.48
CA PRO A 190 16.01 -8.04 1.47
C PRO A 190 15.70 -7.62 0.02
N VAL A 191 14.45 -7.64 -0.33
CA VAL A 191 13.92 -7.14 -1.61
C VAL A 191 13.04 -5.95 -1.31
N VAL A 192 13.44 -4.78 -1.77
CA VAL A 192 12.69 -3.54 -1.60
C VAL A 192 11.90 -3.27 -2.88
N THR A 193 10.58 -3.30 -2.76
CA THR A 193 9.67 -3.05 -3.86
C THR A 193 9.19 -1.61 -3.85
N LEU A 194 9.35 -0.95 -4.98
CA LEU A 194 8.89 0.41 -5.21
C LEU A 194 7.55 0.44 -5.95
N SER A 195 6.80 1.52 -5.80
CA SER A 195 5.56 1.76 -6.52
C SER A 195 5.41 3.20 -6.96
N ARG A 196 4.87 3.38 -8.19
CA ARG A 196 4.39 4.64 -8.75
C ARG A 196 2.88 4.63 -8.97
N THR A 197 2.24 3.44 -8.82
CA THR A 197 0.80 3.23 -9.01
C THR A 197 0.00 3.40 -7.73
N SER A 198 0.63 3.30 -6.56
CA SER A 198 -0.01 3.39 -5.25
C SER A 198 -0.67 4.76 -5.02
N GLU A 199 -1.80 4.75 -4.32
CA GLU A 199 -2.50 5.96 -3.85
C GLU A 199 -1.63 6.77 -2.87
N ILE A 200 -0.82 6.07 -2.06
CA ILE A 200 0.13 6.70 -1.12
C ILE A 200 1.17 7.55 -1.87
N PHE A 201 1.57 7.14 -3.09
CA PHE A 201 2.50 7.94 -3.89
C PHE A 201 1.91 9.31 -4.22
N LEU A 202 0.65 9.36 -4.66
CA LEU A 202 -0.05 10.61 -4.90
C LEU A 202 -0.24 11.44 -3.62
N GLN A 203 -0.55 10.78 -2.49
CA GLN A 203 -0.67 11.44 -1.20
C GLN A 203 0.64 12.13 -0.80
N ARG A 204 1.77 11.44 -0.90
CA ARG A 204 3.08 12.01 -0.56
C ARG A 204 3.51 13.14 -1.51
N LEU A 205 3.13 13.05 -2.80
CA LEU A 205 3.36 14.16 -3.74
C LEU A 205 2.54 15.39 -3.35
N LEU A 206 1.30 15.21 -2.90
CA LEU A 206 0.47 16.31 -2.40
C LEU A 206 1.07 16.93 -1.13
N GLU A 207 1.50 16.14 -0.18
CA GLU A 207 2.15 16.62 1.05
C GLU A 207 3.42 17.44 0.75
N ALA A 208 4.16 17.06 -0.29
CA ALA A 208 5.36 17.80 -0.70
C ALA A 208 5.05 19.13 -1.42
N GLU A 209 3.96 19.21 -2.16
CA GLU A 209 3.61 20.38 -2.98
C GLU A 209 2.61 21.35 -2.29
N VAL A 210 1.88 20.87 -1.27
CA VAL A 210 0.82 21.61 -0.57
C VAL A 210 1.17 21.74 0.90
N PRO A 211 1.76 22.87 1.32
CA PRO A 211 2.17 23.08 2.72
C PRO A 211 1.02 22.91 3.71
N GLU A 212 -0.20 23.31 3.33
CA GLU A 212 -1.38 23.20 4.16
C GLU A 212 -1.77 21.75 4.49
N ILE A 213 -1.41 20.79 3.63
CA ILE A 213 -1.56 19.35 3.90
C ILE A 213 -0.44 18.89 4.84
N TYR A 214 0.80 19.31 4.58
CA TYR A 214 1.95 18.98 5.42
C TYR A 214 1.77 19.47 6.87
N ASP A 215 1.25 20.68 7.02
CA ASP A 215 0.99 21.32 8.33
C ASP A 215 -0.27 20.77 9.02
N GLY A 216 -1.02 19.85 8.36
CA GLY A 216 -2.24 19.26 8.91
C GLY A 216 -3.48 20.16 8.92
N LEU A 217 -3.43 21.32 8.24
CA LEU A 217 -4.57 22.24 8.10
C LEU A 217 -5.62 21.68 7.11
N ILE A 218 -5.16 20.91 6.14
CA ILE A 218 -5.98 20.19 5.18
C ILE A 218 -5.73 18.69 5.35
N THR A 219 -6.82 17.94 5.50
CA THR A 219 -6.77 16.48 5.59
C THR A 219 -7.21 15.85 4.28
N VAL A 220 -6.42 14.93 3.75
CA VAL A 220 -6.80 14.07 2.64
C VAL A 220 -7.61 12.90 3.19
N LYS A 221 -8.91 12.89 2.91
CA LYS A 221 -9.84 11.85 3.42
C LYS A 221 -9.76 10.57 2.62
N LYS A 222 -9.69 10.67 1.32
CA LYS A 222 -9.61 9.49 0.44
C LYS A 222 -8.99 9.87 -0.90
N ILE A 223 -8.19 8.96 -1.41
CA ILE A 223 -7.60 9.00 -2.75
C ILE A 223 -8.05 7.75 -3.48
N VAL A 224 -8.43 7.90 -4.73
CA VAL A 224 -8.65 6.78 -5.65
C VAL A 224 -8.05 7.15 -6.99
N ARG A 225 -7.36 6.22 -7.63
CA ARG A 225 -6.71 6.49 -8.90
C ARG A 225 -6.73 5.29 -9.86
N GLU A 226 -6.71 5.62 -11.13
CA GLU A 226 -6.34 4.71 -12.21
C GLU A 226 -5.03 5.24 -12.80
N PRO A 227 -3.89 4.60 -12.48
CA PRO A 227 -2.55 5.14 -12.73
C PRO A 227 -2.33 5.57 -14.18
N GLY A 228 -1.88 6.80 -14.38
CA GLY A 228 -1.63 7.39 -15.68
C GLY A 228 -2.89 7.80 -16.46
N GLN A 229 -4.08 7.65 -15.90
CA GLN A 229 -5.34 8.03 -16.51
C GLN A 229 -6.04 9.13 -15.71
N ARG A 230 -6.54 8.80 -14.53
CA ARG A 230 -7.29 9.73 -13.68
C ARG A 230 -7.19 9.37 -12.21
N ALA A 231 -7.21 10.39 -11.37
CA ALA A 231 -7.33 10.26 -9.91
C ALA A 231 -8.41 11.20 -9.38
N LYS A 232 -9.02 10.81 -8.26
CA LYS A 232 -9.92 11.67 -7.50
C LYS A 232 -9.46 11.72 -6.05
N ILE A 233 -9.46 12.93 -5.49
CA ILE A 233 -8.98 13.21 -4.15
C ILE A 233 -10.07 13.96 -3.40
N ALA A 234 -10.51 13.41 -2.25
CA ALA A 234 -11.41 14.09 -1.34
C ALA A 234 -10.61 14.72 -0.20
N VAL A 235 -10.71 16.04 -0.05
CA VAL A 235 -10.00 16.84 0.94
C VAL A 235 -10.98 17.58 1.85
N GLU A 236 -10.56 17.83 3.08
CA GLU A 236 -11.34 18.59 4.06
C GLU A 236 -10.41 19.53 4.83
N SER A 237 -10.89 20.71 5.16
CA SER A 237 -10.27 21.60 6.14
C SER A 237 -11.18 21.79 7.34
N TYR A 238 -10.61 21.84 8.53
CA TYR A 238 -11.32 22.17 9.76
C TYR A 238 -11.37 23.68 10.01
N ASP A 239 -10.62 24.48 9.24
CA ASP A 239 -10.67 25.96 9.28
C ASP A 239 -11.49 26.47 8.11
N ASP A 240 -12.65 27.07 8.42
CA ASP A 240 -13.59 27.61 7.40
C ASP A 240 -12.98 28.72 6.54
N ARG A 241 -11.85 29.28 6.93
CA ARG A 241 -11.11 30.31 6.17
C ARG A 241 -10.24 29.72 5.07
N ILE A 242 -10.01 28.42 5.08
CA ILE A 242 -9.17 27.73 4.11
C ILE A 242 -10.06 27.00 3.10
N ASP A 243 -9.94 27.36 1.83
CA ASP A 243 -10.49 26.56 0.73
C ASP A 243 -9.54 25.39 0.44
N PRO A 244 -9.89 24.13 0.85
CA PRO A 244 -8.99 23.02 0.69
C PRO A 244 -8.76 22.63 -0.77
N VAL A 245 -9.75 22.81 -1.65
CA VAL A 245 -9.60 22.53 -3.08
C VAL A 245 -8.70 23.57 -3.73
N GLY A 246 -8.96 24.85 -3.48
CA GLY A 246 -8.15 25.94 -4.00
C GLY A 246 -6.68 25.86 -3.57
N ALA A 247 -6.42 25.48 -2.33
CA ALA A 247 -5.07 25.29 -1.80
C ALA A 247 -4.33 24.14 -2.48
N CYS A 248 -4.99 23.00 -2.70
CA CYS A 248 -4.40 21.84 -3.40
C CYS A 248 -4.14 22.13 -4.88
N VAL A 249 -5.05 22.82 -5.55
CA VAL A 249 -4.89 23.16 -6.97
C VAL A 249 -3.84 24.26 -7.17
N GLY A 250 -3.82 25.24 -6.27
CA GLY A 250 -2.94 26.40 -6.34
C GLY A 250 -3.40 27.44 -7.39
N MET A 251 -2.79 28.61 -7.38
CA MET A 251 -3.12 29.67 -8.32
C MET A 251 -2.93 29.20 -9.77
N LYS A 252 -4.01 29.24 -10.57
CA LYS A 252 -4.00 28.77 -11.98
C LYS A 252 -3.51 27.32 -12.14
N GLY A 253 -3.65 26.49 -11.09
CA GLY A 253 -3.25 25.10 -11.14
C GLY A 253 -1.75 24.83 -10.97
N THR A 254 -0.96 25.79 -10.50
CA THR A 254 0.51 25.65 -10.45
C THR A 254 0.98 24.49 -9.62
N ARG A 255 0.34 24.22 -8.47
CA ARG A 255 0.72 23.10 -7.57
C ARG A 255 0.33 21.76 -8.17
N ILE A 256 -0.94 21.62 -8.60
CA ILE A 256 -1.43 20.35 -9.15
C ILE A 256 -0.74 19.98 -10.47
N HIS A 257 -0.35 20.95 -11.31
CA HIS A 257 0.35 20.67 -12.57
C HIS A 257 1.71 20.01 -12.37
N GLY A 258 2.43 20.33 -11.27
CA GLY A 258 3.68 19.65 -10.92
C GLY A 258 3.44 18.16 -10.69
N ILE A 259 2.41 17.82 -9.92
CA ILE A 259 2.02 16.44 -9.62
C ILE A 259 1.53 15.71 -10.88
N VAL A 260 0.65 16.35 -11.67
CA VAL A 260 0.14 15.80 -12.94
C VAL A 260 1.29 15.42 -13.88
N ARG A 261 2.31 16.27 -13.98
CA ARG A 261 3.49 16.00 -14.82
C ARG A 261 4.30 14.82 -14.31
N GLU A 262 4.52 14.74 -12.99
CA GLU A 262 5.20 13.60 -12.34
C GLU A 262 4.47 12.28 -12.63
N LEU A 263 3.14 12.29 -12.61
CA LEU A 263 2.28 11.14 -12.86
C LEU A 263 1.96 10.90 -14.35
N ARG A 264 2.77 11.41 -15.27
CA ARG A 264 2.64 11.21 -16.72
C ARG A 264 1.29 11.67 -17.27
N ASN A 265 0.86 12.87 -16.90
CA ASN A 265 -0.39 13.51 -17.29
C ASN A 265 -1.65 12.79 -16.78
N GLU A 266 -1.57 12.15 -15.62
CA GLU A 266 -2.75 11.66 -14.91
C GLU A 266 -3.65 12.84 -14.52
N ASN A 267 -4.91 12.77 -14.91
CA ASN A 267 -5.87 13.86 -14.62
C ASN A 267 -6.32 13.77 -13.16
N ILE A 268 -6.14 14.83 -12.39
CA ILE A 268 -6.40 14.83 -10.94
C ILE A 268 -7.58 15.75 -10.63
N ASP A 269 -8.67 15.15 -10.11
CA ASP A 269 -9.84 15.88 -9.61
C ASP A 269 -9.76 16.00 -8.09
N VAL A 270 -9.73 17.21 -7.59
CA VAL A 270 -9.78 17.50 -6.15
C VAL A 270 -11.17 17.99 -5.80
N ILE A 271 -11.80 17.34 -4.80
CA ILE A 271 -13.14 17.68 -4.33
C ILE A 271 -13.18 17.89 -2.82
N ASN A 272 -14.09 18.76 -2.36
CA ASN A 272 -14.39 18.91 -0.94
C ASN A 272 -15.10 17.67 -0.41
N TRP A 273 -14.55 17.07 0.64
CA TRP A 273 -15.19 15.98 1.38
C TRP A 273 -16.47 16.46 2.07
N THR A 274 -17.42 15.58 2.20
CA THR A 274 -18.61 15.77 3.02
C THR A 274 -19.18 14.43 3.47
N ALA A 275 -19.78 14.40 4.66
CA ALA A 275 -20.49 13.22 5.17
C ALA A 275 -21.84 12.99 4.47
N ASN A 276 -22.38 14.00 3.78
CA ASN A 276 -23.62 13.86 3.01
C ASN A 276 -23.36 13.09 1.71
N PRO A 277 -23.91 11.88 1.54
CA PRO A 277 -23.62 11.02 0.39
C PRO A 277 -24.09 11.61 -0.92
N THR A 278 -25.26 12.26 -0.95
CA THR A 278 -25.81 12.92 -2.14
C THR A 278 -24.86 14.01 -2.66
N LEU A 279 -24.38 14.85 -1.75
CA LEU A 279 -23.46 15.93 -2.10
C LEU A 279 -22.08 15.39 -2.48
N LEU A 280 -21.60 14.33 -1.82
CA LEU A 280 -20.32 13.70 -2.14
C LEU A 280 -20.33 13.07 -3.54
N ILE A 281 -21.41 12.33 -3.88
CA ILE A 281 -21.58 11.73 -5.21
C ILE A 281 -21.66 12.84 -6.28
N SER A 282 -22.40 13.90 -6.01
CA SER A 282 -22.51 15.05 -6.93
C SER A 282 -21.14 15.69 -7.21
N ARG A 283 -20.33 15.90 -6.17
CA ARG A 283 -18.97 16.41 -6.31
C ARG A 283 -18.04 15.42 -7.03
N ALA A 284 -18.18 14.13 -6.72
CA ALA A 284 -17.35 13.09 -7.30
C ALA A 284 -17.60 12.88 -8.80
N LEU A 285 -18.81 13.11 -9.30
CA LEU A 285 -19.17 13.00 -10.70
C LEU A 285 -18.89 14.29 -11.52
N SER A 286 -18.43 15.38 -10.86
CA SER A 286 -18.04 16.60 -11.57
C SER A 286 -17.16 16.26 -12.81
N PRO A 287 -17.32 16.98 -13.94
CA PRO A 287 -18.11 18.20 -14.15
C PRO A 287 -19.59 17.96 -14.51
N ALA A 288 -20.09 16.72 -14.49
CA ALA A 288 -21.49 16.42 -14.79
C ALA A 288 -22.43 17.06 -13.76
N LYS A 289 -23.56 17.60 -14.25
CA LYS A 289 -24.62 18.15 -13.41
C LYS A 289 -25.67 17.09 -13.17
N ILE A 290 -25.95 16.83 -11.91
CA ILE A 290 -26.91 15.83 -11.47
C ILE A 290 -28.22 16.51 -11.17
N THR A 291 -29.34 15.89 -11.54
CA THR A 291 -30.69 16.36 -11.24
C THR A 291 -31.20 15.72 -9.96
N ASN A 292 -31.15 14.40 -9.87
CA ASN A 292 -31.62 13.64 -8.71
C ASN A 292 -30.73 12.44 -8.40
N ILE A 293 -30.72 11.97 -7.14
CA ILE A 293 -30.02 10.75 -6.70
C ILE A 293 -30.99 9.95 -5.83
N VAL A 294 -31.23 8.71 -6.20
CA VAL A 294 -32.05 7.75 -5.47
C VAL A 294 -31.17 6.63 -4.97
N PHE A 295 -31.18 6.38 -3.68
CA PHE A 295 -30.39 5.31 -3.07
C PHE A 295 -31.23 4.02 -3.00
N SER A 296 -30.58 2.87 -3.19
CA SER A 296 -31.21 1.58 -2.94
C SER A 296 -31.54 1.39 -1.45
N SER A 297 -32.47 0.50 -1.15
CA SER A 297 -32.94 0.23 0.23
C SER A 297 -31.82 -0.26 1.14
N ASP A 298 -30.80 -0.89 0.62
CA ASP A 298 -29.60 -1.38 1.32
C ASP A 298 -28.45 -0.37 1.38
N ASN A 299 -28.62 0.82 0.80
CA ASN A 299 -27.62 1.88 0.71
C ASN A 299 -26.28 1.43 0.05
N THR A 300 -26.31 0.46 -0.84
CA THR A 300 -25.12 0.01 -1.57
C THR A 300 -25.01 0.66 -2.95
N MET A 301 -26.16 0.98 -3.57
CA MET A 301 -26.25 1.56 -4.91
C MET A 301 -26.83 2.97 -4.88
N ALA A 302 -26.40 3.77 -5.83
CA ALA A 302 -26.91 5.12 -6.08
C ALA A 302 -27.30 5.27 -7.55
N ASN A 303 -28.60 5.40 -7.80
CA ASN A 303 -29.14 5.70 -9.12
C ASN A 303 -29.13 7.21 -9.32
N VAL A 304 -28.33 7.68 -10.27
CA VAL A 304 -28.09 9.09 -10.51
C VAL A 304 -28.76 9.51 -11.81
N TYR A 305 -29.69 10.47 -11.69
CA TYR A 305 -30.48 10.97 -12.82
C TYR A 305 -29.93 12.30 -13.29
N MET A 306 -29.81 12.44 -14.62
CA MET A 306 -29.29 13.65 -15.25
C MET A 306 -29.77 13.83 -16.68
N GLU A 307 -29.54 15.01 -17.22
CA GLU A 307 -29.84 15.31 -18.63
C GLU A 307 -28.94 14.51 -19.57
N ASN A 308 -29.43 14.23 -20.78
CA ASN A 308 -28.74 13.41 -21.78
C ASN A 308 -27.32 13.87 -22.13
N ASP A 309 -27.09 15.18 -22.17
CA ASP A 309 -25.78 15.78 -22.47
C ASP A 309 -24.77 15.58 -21.31
N GLN A 310 -25.25 15.36 -20.09
CA GLN A 310 -24.42 15.18 -18.91
C GLN A 310 -23.94 13.73 -18.70
N ILE A 311 -24.63 12.73 -19.27
CA ILE A 311 -24.32 11.31 -19.10
C ILE A 311 -22.88 10.99 -19.55
N SER A 312 -22.49 11.48 -20.71
CA SER A 312 -21.14 11.28 -21.25
C SER A 312 -20.05 11.89 -20.36
N LEU A 313 -20.35 13.01 -19.70
CA LEU A 313 -19.45 13.68 -18.75
C LEU A 313 -19.35 12.88 -17.45
N ALA A 314 -20.47 12.34 -16.94
CA ALA A 314 -20.51 11.51 -15.74
C ALA A 314 -19.71 10.22 -15.93
N ILE A 315 -19.89 9.52 -17.04
CA ILE A 315 -19.16 8.31 -17.39
C ILE A 315 -17.67 8.63 -17.59
N GLY A 316 -17.38 9.67 -18.36
CA GLY A 316 -16.03 10.09 -18.71
C GLY A 316 -15.33 9.17 -19.70
N LYS A 317 -14.13 9.55 -20.14
CA LYS A 317 -13.31 8.76 -21.05
C LYS A 317 -12.97 7.40 -20.40
N GLY A 318 -13.28 6.33 -21.11
CA GLY A 318 -13.02 4.95 -20.65
C GLY A 318 -13.80 4.54 -19.39
N GLY A 319 -14.85 5.30 -19.01
CA GLY A 319 -15.63 5.03 -17.80
C GLY A 319 -14.90 5.36 -16.49
N TYR A 320 -13.73 6.00 -16.56
CA TYR A 320 -12.93 6.23 -15.35
C TYR A 320 -13.57 7.23 -14.39
N ASN A 321 -14.36 8.19 -14.87
CA ASN A 321 -14.98 9.18 -13.99
C ASN A 321 -15.99 8.52 -13.05
N ILE A 322 -16.92 7.74 -13.57
CA ILE A 322 -17.95 7.04 -12.79
C ILE A 322 -17.33 5.95 -11.92
N LYS A 323 -16.40 5.16 -12.46
CA LYS A 323 -15.68 4.10 -11.69
C LYS A 323 -14.96 4.65 -10.48
N LEU A 324 -14.23 5.77 -10.65
CA LEU A 324 -13.51 6.40 -9.54
C LEU A 324 -14.45 7.12 -8.58
N ALA A 325 -15.55 7.70 -9.06
CA ALA A 325 -16.58 8.27 -8.19
C ALA A 325 -17.19 7.20 -7.29
N GLY A 326 -17.51 6.01 -7.82
CA GLY A 326 -18.00 4.89 -7.04
C GLY A 326 -16.99 4.43 -5.98
N LYS A 327 -15.72 4.23 -6.36
CA LYS A 327 -14.65 3.87 -5.41
C LYS A 327 -14.45 4.93 -4.32
N LEU A 328 -14.54 6.23 -4.67
CA LEU A 328 -14.35 7.34 -3.74
C LEU A 328 -15.48 7.40 -2.71
N THR A 329 -16.72 7.31 -3.16
CA THR A 329 -17.93 7.44 -2.35
C THR A 329 -18.29 6.15 -1.61
N GLY A 330 -17.88 5.01 -2.15
CA GLY A 330 -18.22 3.68 -1.61
C GLY A 330 -19.55 3.14 -2.11
N TYR A 331 -20.19 3.81 -3.08
CA TYR A 331 -21.45 3.40 -3.69
C TYR A 331 -21.19 2.81 -5.09
N GLU A 332 -21.98 1.83 -5.48
CA GLU A 332 -22.12 1.46 -6.88
C GLU A 332 -23.03 2.49 -7.55
N ILE A 333 -22.50 3.20 -8.57
CA ILE A 333 -23.20 4.34 -9.20
C ILE A 333 -23.69 3.93 -10.57
N ASP A 334 -25.00 4.01 -10.76
CA ASP A 334 -25.64 3.87 -12.07
C ASP A 334 -26.22 5.20 -12.53
N VAL A 335 -26.15 5.45 -13.85
CA VAL A 335 -26.55 6.74 -14.45
C VAL A 335 -27.74 6.53 -15.36
N TYR A 336 -28.80 7.28 -15.11
CA TYR A 336 -30.06 7.25 -15.84
C TYR A 336 -30.41 8.61 -16.43
N ARG A 337 -31.30 8.59 -17.43
CA ARG A 337 -31.86 9.82 -18.03
C ARG A 337 -32.99 10.34 -17.17
N ASN A 338 -33.17 11.65 -17.12
CA ASN A 338 -34.31 12.26 -16.42
C ASN A 338 -35.67 11.76 -16.88
N SER A 339 -35.81 11.44 -18.18
CA SER A 339 -37.04 10.84 -18.71
C SER A 339 -37.40 9.47 -18.11
N GLU A 340 -36.38 8.78 -17.56
CA GLU A 340 -36.55 7.49 -16.88
C GLU A 340 -36.87 7.67 -15.38
N ALA A 341 -36.46 8.78 -14.76
CA ALA A 341 -36.85 9.13 -13.38
C ALA A 341 -38.35 9.43 -13.25
N ASN A 342 -38.87 10.22 -14.17
CA ASN A 342 -40.29 10.53 -14.18
C ASN A 342 -41.15 9.28 -14.44
N SER A 343 -40.58 8.28 -15.11
CA SER A 343 -41.31 7.01 -15.31
C SER A 343 -41.33 6.09 -14.10
N ALA A 344 -40.41 6.24 -13.17
CA ALA A 344 -40.34 5.42 -11.94
C ALA A 344 -41.10 6.05 -10.74
N GLU A 345 -41.22 7.38 -10.68
CA GLU A 345 -41.92 8.10 -9.60
C GLU A 345 -43.43 8.21 -9.81
N GLU A 346 -43.92 7.99 -11.03
CA GLU A 346 -45.36 8.10 -11.37
C GLU A 346 -46.02 6.75 -11.65
N ASP A 347 -45.45 5.61 -11.28
CA ASP A 347 -46.09 4.32 -11.49
C ASP A 347 -46.84 3.91 -10.22
N VAL A 348 -48.16 3.81 -10.33
CA VAL A 348 -49.06 3.53 -9.21
C VAL A 348 -49.38 2.05 -9.21
N ASP A 349 -49.31 1.41 -8.03
CA ASP A 349 -49.63 0.00 -7.87
C ASP A 349 -51.16 -0.19 -8.14
N LEU A 350 -51.50 -1.22 -8.89
CA LEU A 350 -52.93 -1.52 -9.17
C LEU A 350 -53.78 -1.75 -7.92
N GLN A 351 -53.14 -2.13 -6.82
CA GLN A 351 -53.83 -2.31 -5.53
C GLN A 351 -54.39 -0.99 -4.97
N GLU A 352 -53.83 0.15 -5.32
CA GLU A 352 -54.29 1.48 -4.89
C GLU A 352 -55.61 1.86 -5.55
N PHE A 353 -55.96 1.25 -6.68
CA PHE A 353 -57.23 1.44 -7.37
C PHE A 353 -58.34 0.44 -6.90
N ALA A 354 -58.18 -0.25 -5.79
CA ALA A 354 -59.12 -1.23 -5.29
C ALA A 354 -60.51 -0.63 -4.92
N ASP A 355 -60.57 0.71 -4.74
CA ASP A 355 -61.82 1.44 -4.50
C ASP A 355 -62.61 1.80 -5.77
N GLU A 356 -61.88 1.80 -6.94
CA GLU A 356 -62.46 2.16 -8.22
C GLU A 356 -62.54 1.01 -9.24
N ILE A 357 -61.67 0.00 -9.07
CA ILE A 357 -61.61 -1.20 -9.91
C ILE A 357 -61.87 -2.42 -9.06
N ASP A 358 -62.79 -3.27 -9.51
CA ASP A 358 -63.13 -4.51 -8.83
C ASP A 358 -61.92 -5.40 -8.58
N GLN A 359 -61.76 -5.93 -7.36
CA GLN A 359 -60.60 -6.71 -6.95
C GLN A 359 -60.29 -7.90 -7.88
N TRP A 360 -61.34 -8.59 -8.43
CA TRP A 360 -61.13 -9.71 -9.36
C TRP A 360 -60.53 -9.26 -10.67
N VAL A 361 -60.75 -8.03 -11.12
CA VAL A 361 -60.13 -7.45 -12.31
C VAL A 361 -58.63 -7.15 -12.03
N ILE A 362 -58.32 -6.55 -10.88
CA ILE A 362 -56.97 -6.32 -10.42
C ILE A 362 -56.21 -7.66 -10.34
N ASP A 363 -56.79 -8.68 -9.71
CA ASP A 363 -56.17 -10.01 -9.62
C ASP A 363 -55.91 -10.65 -10.98
N SER A 364 -56.77 -10.40 -11.99
CA SER A 364 -56.58 -10.89 -13.35
C SER A 364 -55.46 -10.15 -14.08
N LEU A 365 -55.32 -8.86 -13.87
CA LEU A 365 -54.22 -8.05 -14.42
C LEU A 365 -52.88 -8.44 -13.80
N ILE A 366 -52.84 -8.69 -12.49
CA ILE A 366 -51.63 -9.16 -11.78
C ILE A 366 -51.22 -10.56 -12.28
N LYS A 367 -52.17 -11.45 -12.47
CA LYS A 367 -51.88 -12.80 -13.06
C LYS A 367 -51.32 -12.71 -14.49
N MET A 368 -51.66 -11.70 -15.25
CA MET A 368 -51.09 -11.41 -16.55
C MET A 368 -49.64 -10.90 -16.49
N GLY A 369 -49.19 -10.49 -15.28
CA GLY A 369 -47.86 -9.92 -15.05
C GLY A 369 -47.82 -8.41 -15.08
N CYS A 370 -48.98 -7.73 -14.87
CA CYS A 370 -49.07 -6.28 -14.76
C CYS A 370 -49.40 -5.91 -13.33
N ASP A 371 -48.41 -5.46 -12.56
CA ASP A 371 -48.56 -5.07 -11.15
C ASP A 371 -48.88 -3.58 -10.97
N THR A 372 -48.63 -2.76 -12.01
CA THR A 372 -48.73 -1.31 -11.96
C THR A 372 -49.56 -0.72 -13.10
N ALA A 373 -50.11 0.47 -12.86
CA ALA A 373 -50.98 1.16 -13.81
C ALA A 373 -50.33 1.41 -15.18
N LYS A 374 -49.04 1.85 -15.20
CA LYS A 374 -48.31 2.07 -16.48
C LYS A 374 -48.05 0.77 -17.22
N ASN A 375 -47.82 -0.32 -16.48
CA ASN A 375 -47.59 -1.62 -17.10
C ASN A 375 -48.84 -2.07 -17.86
N VAL A 376 -50.05 -1.87 -17.29
CA VAL A 376 -51.31 -2.13 -17.97
C VAL A 376 -51.48 -1.18 -19.22
N LEU A 377 -51.21 0.09 -19.03
CA LEU A 377 -51.35 1.11 -20.13
C LEU A 377 -50.32 0.93 -21.25
N SER A 378 -49.28 0.15 -21.05
CA SER A 378 -48.29 -0.17 -22.09
C SER A 378 -48.81 -1.18 -23.14
N TYR A 379 -49.88 -1.88 -22.83
CA TYR A 379 -50.55 -2.82 -23.78
C TYR A 379 -51.73 -2.13 -24.47
N SER A 380 -52.18 -2.72 -25.58
CA SER A 380 -53.43 -2.31 -26.16
C SER A 380 -54.63 -2.88 -25.38
N PRO A 381 -55.77 -2.18 -25.32
CA PRO A 381 -56.98 -2.69 -24.62
C PRO A 381 -57.41 -4.10 -25.12
N GLU A 382 -57.19 -4.37 -26.39
CA GLU A 382 -57.52 -5.66 -27.02
C GLU A 382 -56.57 -6.77 -26.52
N ASP A 383 -55.30 -6.45 -26.36
CA ASP A 383 -54.28 -7.40 -25.84
C ASP A 383 -54.53 -7.71 -24.35
N VAL A 384 -54.86 -6.69 -23.57
CA VAL A 384 -55.22 -6.87 -22.14
C VAL A 384 -56.47 -7.74 -21.99
N ALA A 385 -57.50 -7.45 -22.76
CA ALA A 385 -58.78 -8.23 -22.75
C ALA A 385 -58.52 -9.70 -23.09
N SER A 386 -57.69 -9.98 -24.11
CA SER A 386 -57.36 -11.32 -24.51
C SER A 386 -56.47 -12.10 -23.52
N ARG A 387 -55.50 -11.41 -22.87
CA ARG A 387 -54.55 -12.06 -21.98
C ARG A 387 -55.05 -12.23 -20.54
N ALA A 388 -55.82 -11.23 -20.06
CA ALA A 388 -56.40 -11.28 -18.74
C ALA A 388 -57.76 -11.98 -18.64
N ASP A 389 -58.30 -12.47 -19.80
CA ASP A 389 -59.62 -13.10 -19.95
C ASP A 389 -60.73 -12.17 -19.43
N LEU A 390 -60.67 -10.90 -19.83
CA LEU A 390 -61.60 -9.87 -19.41
C LEU A 390 -62.43 -9.38 -20.62
N GLU A 391 -63.66 -8.93 -20.34
CA GLU A 391 -64.49 -8.27 -21.39
C GLU A 391 -63.85 -6.92 -21.82
N ILE A 392 -63.89 -6.64 -23.11
CA ILE A 392 -63.23 -5.43 -23.69
C ILE A 392 -63.79 -4.15 -23.12
N GLU A 393 -65.08 -4.14 -22.71
CA GLU A 393 -65.70 -2.96 -22.06
C GLU A 393 -65.15 -2.70 -20.68
N THR A 394 -64.94 -3.76 -19.90
CA THR A 394 -64.31 -3.69 -18.55
C THR A 394 -62.88 -3.14 -18.69
N VAL A 395 -62.12 -3.64 -19.65
CA VAL A 395 -60.75 -3.13 -19.89
C VAL A 395 -60.71 -1.68 -20.29
N LYS A 396 -61.65 -1.22 -21.09
CA LYS A 396 -61.76 0.21 -21.48
C LYS A 396 -62.08 1.09 -20.26
N ASP A 397 -62.95 0.63 -19.38
CA ASP A 397 -63.23 1.34 -18.12
C ASP A 397 -61.99 1.40 -17.22
N VAL A 398 -61.25 0.30 -17.06
CA VAL A 398 -59.95 0.28 -16.36
C VAL A 398 -58.97 1.28 -16.97
N PHE A 399 -58.81 1.27 -18.30
CA PHE A 399 -57.95 2.22 -18.99
C PHE A 399 -58.37 3.67 -18.80
N ARG A 400 -59.67 3.96 -18.69
CA ARG A 400 -60.17 5.29 -18.39
C ARG A 400 -59.81 5.72 -16.97
N ILE A 401 -59.99 4.83 -15.98
CA ILE A 401 -59.67 5.12 -14.59
C ILE A 401 -58.17 5.36 -14.46
N LEU A 402 -57.35 4.43 -14.97
CA LEU A 402 -55.89 4.55 -14.87
C LEU A 402 -55.33 5.80 -15.59
N LYS A 403 -55.89 6.22 -16.74
CA LYS A 403 -55.50 7.43 -17.43
C LYS A 403 -55.92 8.71 -16.71
N ALA A 404 -57.08 8.70 -16.02
CA ALA A 404 -57.54 9.88 -15.30
C ALA A 404 -56.61 10.23 -14.12
N GLU A 405 -55.98 9.26 -13.50
CA GLU A 405 -54.96 9.49 -12.44
C GLU A 405 -53.75 10.25 -12.96
N PHE A 406 -53.22 9.83 -14.12
CA PHE A 406 -52.07 10.52 -14.73
C PHE A 406 -52.38 11.86 -15.40
N GLU A 407 -53.69 12.17 -15.64
CA GLU A 407 -54.09 13.48 -16.17
C GLU A 407 -54.33 14.52 -15.07
N GLN A 408 -54.54 14.08 -13.79
CA GLN A 408 -54.74 14.99 -12.67
C GLN A 408 -53.43 15.57 -12.10
N ASP A 409 -52.27 14.90 -12.32
CA ASP A 409 -50.97 15.39 -11.89
C ASP A 409 -50.29 16.33 -12.90
N ALA A 410 -50.93 16.64 -14.03
CA ALA A 410 -50.37 17.49 -15.11
C ALA A 410 -50.79 18.97 -15.04
N ASP A 411 -51.59 19.40 -14.04
CA ASP A 411 -51.98 20.79 -13.75
C ASP A 411 -51.27 21.27 -12.48
#